data_c53bb05de309913497c62b7b599dbd14
#
_entry.id   c53bb05de309913497c62b7b599dbd14
#
_cell.length_a   1.000
_cell.length_b   1.000
_cell.length_c   1.000
_cell.angle_alpha   90.00
_cell.angle_beta   90.00
_cell.angle_gamma   90.00
#
_symmetry.space_group_name_H-M   'P 1'
#
loop_
_entity.id
_entity.type
_entity.pdbx_description
1 polymer ?
#
loop_
_entity_poly.entity_id
_entity_poly.type
_entity_poly.pdbx_seq_one_letter_code
_entity_poly.pdbx_strand_id
1 'polypeptide(L)'
;HILPALVLTASLGLTTVSCNGFLDEMPDNRTELNTDQKIAKLLVSAYADVSPNELFELYSDNSDDSGPTYGYYKLSEQECYHWQDTKEEYQDTPNSLWGGYYSAIAAANMALNAIEEKGNPASLDPQRGEALVCRAYCHFMLANIFCNAYDTHASQSLGVPYMEEVETTVSPRYERGTLEEVYRKVERDLLEGIDLISDDSYSVCLLYTSPSPRD
;
A
#
# COMPACT_ATOMS: atom_id res chain seq x y z
N HIS A 1 -15.43 70.82 -2.35
CA HIS A 1 -14.26 69.91 -2.42
C HIS A 1 -14.27 68.77 -1.39
N ILE A 2 -15.41 68.52 -0.71
CA ILE A 2 -15.50 67.44 0.32
C ILE A 2 -16.21 66.17 -0.22
N LEU A 3 -16.98 66.27 -1.32
CA LEU A 3 -17.71 65.13 -1.89
C LEU A 3 -16.86 63.97 -2.46
N PRO A 4 -15.68 64.23 -3.11
CA PRO A 4 -14.92 63.09 -3.66
C PRO A 4 -14.20 62.28 -2.58
N ALA A 5 -13.93 62.83 -1.40
CA ALA A 5 -13.24 62.09 -0.33
C ALA A 5 -14.16 61.08 0.39
N LEU A 6 -15.46 61.34 0.44
CA LEU A 6 -16.48 60.49 1.11
C LEU A 6 -16.84 59.25 0.27
N VAL A 7 -16.70 59.35 -1.07
CA VAL A 7 -16.97 58.21 -1.96
C VAL A 7 -15.78 57.23 -1.96
N LEU A 8 -14.57 57.73 -1.75
CA LEU A 8 -13.37 56.84 -1.73
C LEU A 8 -13.23 56.03 -0.44
N THR A 9 -13.76 56.54 0.67
CA THR A 9 -13.76 55.81 1.95
C THR A 9 -14.87 54.80 2.05
N ALA A 10 -15.99 54.93 1.30
CA ALA A 10 -17.06 53.93 1.25
C ALA A 10 -16.70 52.73 0.38
N SER A 11 -15.80 52.85 -0.58
CA SER A 11 -15.41 51.73 -1.45
C SER A 11 -14.31 50.80 -0.85
N LEU A 12 -13.63 51.22 0.21
CA LEU A 12 -12.60 50.41 0.89
C LEU A 12 -13.17 49.50 1.98
N GLY A 13 -14.44 49.67 2.35
CA GLY A 13 -15.09 48.87 3.42
C GLY A 13 -15.79 47.61 2.97
N LEU A 14 -15.82 47.29 1.67
CA LEU A 14 -16.62 46.18 1.13
C LEU A 14 -15.80 44.97 0.65
N THR A 15 -14.48 44.91 0.90
CA THR A 15 -13.63 43.82 0.39
C THR A 15 -13.12 42.88 1.46
N THR A 16 -13.73 42.83 2.65
CA THR A 16 -13.40 41.84 3.69
C THR A 16 -14.48 40.80 3.92
N VAL A 17 -15.15 40.35 2.86
CA VAL A 17 -15.84 39.06 2.93
C VAL A 17 -14.80 38.01 2.57
N SER A 18 -13.94 37.71 3.54
CA SER A 18 -13.08 36.54 3.50
C SER A 18 -14.00 35.32 3.46
N CYS A 19 -13.89 34.54 2.42
CA CYS A 19 -14.51 33.22 2.34
C CYS A 19 -13.88 32.33 3.43
N ASN A 20 -14.48 32.31 4.62
CA ASN A 20 -14.06 31.43 5.71
C ASN A 20 -14.22 29.92 5.34
N GLY A 21 -15.00 29.60 4.31
CA GLY A 21 -15.17 28.21 3.87
C GLY A 21 -14.03 27.64 3.01
N PHE A 22 -13.13 28.47 2.48
CA PHE A 22 -12.01 27.99 1.66
C PHE A 22 -10.84 27.43 2.50
N LEU A 23 -10.76 27.79 3.78
CA LEU A 23 -9.75 27.29 4.70
C LEU A 23 -10.21 26.06 5.50
N ASP A 24 -11.51 25.74 5.45
CA ASP A 24 -12.07 24.57 6.10
C ASP A 24 -12.10 23.33 5.19
N GLU A 25 -11.83 23.48 3.91
CA GLU A 25 -11.54 22.30 3.07
C GLU A 25 -10.10 21.87 3.36
N MET A 26 -9.98 20.68 3.96
CA MET A 26 -8.68 20.03 4.13
C MET A 26 -7.98 19.98 2.76
N PRO A 27 -6.72 20.41 2.64
CA PRO A 27 -6.00 20.45 1.36
C PRO A 27 -5.63 19.07 0.82
N ASP A 28 -6.23 18.04 1.34
CA ASP A 28 -5.97 16.65 0.98
C ASP A 28 -7.22 16.06 0.34
N ASN A 29 -7.12 15.68 -0.94
CA ASN A 29 -8.12 14.92 -1.69
C ASN A 29 -8.32 13.50 -1.12
N ARG A 30 -8.06 13.28 0.16
CA ARG A 30 -8.40 12.03 0.82
C ARG A 30 -9.92 11.91 0.82
N THR A 31 -10.43 11.02 0.02
CA THR A 31 -11.84 10.65 0.04
C THR A 31 -12.20 10.26 1.45
N GLU A 32 -13.08 11.02 2.12
CA GLU A 32 -13.57 10.64 3.45
C GLU A 32 -14.15 9.22 3.40
N LEU A 33 -13.55 8.30 4.16
CA LEU A 33 -13.98 6.89 4.26
C LEU A 33 -15.16 6.73 5.22
N ASN A 34 -16.18 7.56 5.01
CA ASN A 34 -17.34 7.68 5.91
C ASN A 34 -18.41 6.60 5.70
N THR A 35 -18.35 5.81 4.62
CA THR A 35 -19.32 4.74 4.34
C THR A 35 -18.62 3.39 4.17
N ASP A 36 -19.31 2.32 4.55
CA ASP A 36 -18.82 0.94 4.45
C ASP A 36 -18.49 0.58 2.99
N GLN A 37 -19.27 1.09 2.04
CA GLN A 37 -19.02 0.89 0.61
C GLN A 37 -17.70 1.55 0.15
N LYS A 38 -17.33 2.71 0.70
CA LYS A 38 -16.06 3.35 0.37
C LYS A 38 -14.88 2.59 0.95
N ILE A 39 -15.02 2.04 2.15
CA ILE A 39 -14.02 1.17 2.77
C ILE A 39 -13.82 -0.08 1.91
N ALA A 40 -14.89 -0.76 1.51
CA ALA A 40 -14.82 -1.94 0.64
C ALA A 40 -14.17 -1.62 -0.72
N LYS A 41 -14.43 -0.46 -1.31
CA LYS A 41 -13.77 -0.02 -2.55
C LYS A 41 -12.28 0.28 -2.36
N LEU A 42 -11.89 0.83 -1.21
CA LEU A 42 -10.48 1.09 -0.90
C LEU A 42 -9.69 -0.20 -0.79
N LEU A 43 -10.28 -1.27 -0.26
CA LEU A 43 -9.63 -2.58 -0.11
C LEU A 43 -9.17 -3.19 -1.42
N VAL A 44 -9.77 -2.84 -2.56
CA VAL A 44 -9.23 -3.24 -3.88
C VAL A 44 -7.78 -2.76 -4.07
N SER A 45 -7.41 -1.62 -3.49
CA SER A 45 -6.05 -1.08 -3.53
C SER A 45 -5.11 -1.71 -2.48
N ALA A 46 -5.61 -2.54 -1.58
CA ALA A 46 -4.81 -3.32 -0.64
C ALA A 46 -4.20 -4.59 -1.27
N TYR A 47 -4.62 -4.94 -2.47
CA TYR A 47 -4.00 -5.97 -3.29
C TYR A 47 -2.87 -5.34 -4.11
N ALA A 48 -1.64 -5.81 -3.90
CA ALA A 48 -0.49 -5.26 -4.59
C ALA A 48 -0.56 -5.53 -6.10
N ASP A 49 -0.42 -4.49 -6.91
CA ASP A 49 -0.38 -4.56 -8.38
C ASP A 49 1.07 -4.74 -8.88
N VAL A 50 1.81 -5.64 -8.23
CA VAL A 50 3.19 -6.00 -8.56
C VAL A 50 3.37 -7.51 -8.37
N SER A 51 4.27 -8.11 -9.16
CA SER A 51 4.57 -9.53 -9.07
C SER A 51 6.08 -9.77 -8.94
N PRO A 52 6.54 -10.53 -7.95
CA PRO A 52 7.96 -10.85 -7.79
C PRO A 52 8.42 -12.02 -8.67
N ASN A 53 7.54 -12.61 -9.49
CA ASN A 53 7.83 -13.86 -10.20
C ASN A 53 9.03 -13.71 -11.13
N GLU A 54 9.13 -12.63 -11.91
CA GLU A 54 10.26 -12.38 -12.78
C GLU A 54 11.57 -12.27 -11.98
N LEU A 55 11.55 -11.53 -10.86
CA LEU A 55 12.72 -11.37 -9.99
C LEU A 55 13.15 -12.71 -9.39
N PHE A 56 12.20 -13.53 -8.92
CA PHE A 56 12.52 -14.83 -8.33
C PHE A 56 13.09 -15.80 -9.37
N GLU A 57 12.61 -15.79 -10.62
CA GLU A 57 13.17 -16.61 -11.69
C GLU A 57 14.58 -16.15 -12.07
N LEU A 58 14.83 -14.83 -12.14
CA LEU A 58 16.15 -14.29 -12.44
C LEU A 58 17.18 -14.58 -11.34
N TYR A 59 16.76 -14.69 -10.08
CA TYR A 59 17.62 -15.02 -8.94
C TYR A 59 17.71 -16.52 -8.65
N SER A 60 17.05 -17.34 -9.44
CA SER A 60 17.04 -18.81 -9.28
C SER A 60 17.96 -19.49 -10.28
N ASP A 61 18.19 -20.80 -10.07
CA ASP A 61 18.91 -21.65 -11.01
C ASP A 61 18.06 -22.06 -12.25
N ASN A 62 16.82 -21.53 -12.37
CA ASN A 62 15.90 -21.87 -13.46
C ASN A 62 16.14 -21.02 -14.72
N SER A 63 16.84 -19.90 -14.59
CA SER A 63 17.14 -18.98 -15.71
C SER A 63 18.60 -19.08 -16.11
N ASP A 64 18.87 -18.98 -17.43
CA ASP A 64 20.21 -18.99 -17.99
C ASP A 64 20.35 -17.95 -19.09
N ASP A 65 21.56 -17.41 -19.25
CA ASP A 65 21.89 -16.47 -20.34
C ASP A 65 22.05 -17.21 -21.67
N SER A 66 21.15 -16.97 -22.59
CA SER A 66 21.18 -17.55 -23.95
C SER A 66 22.28 -16.97 -24.85
N GLY A 67 23.07 -16.03 -24.35
CA GLY A 67 24.22 -15.43 -25.00
C GLY A 67 23.88 -14.30 -25.98
N PRO A 68 24.90 -13.64 -26.55
CA PRO A 68 24.79 -12.36 -27.25
C PRO A 68 24.04 -12.43 -28.59
N THR A 69 23.71 -13.61 -29.06
CA THR A 69 22.98 -13.80 -30.34
C THR A 69 21.47 -13.92 -30.14
N TYR A 70 21.01 -13.95 -28.89
CA TYR A 70 19.61 -14.19 -28.57
C TYR A 70 18.94 -12.92 -28.04
N GLY A 71 18.23 -12.23 -28.88
CA GLY A 71 17.22 -11.26 -28.51
C GLY A 71 17.68 -9.99 -27.78
N TYR A 72 16.68 -9.23 -27.39
CA TYR A 72 16.80 -8.01 -26.62
C TYR A 72 16.46 -8.32 -25.15
N TYR A 73 17.39 -8.06 -24.24
CA TYR A 73 17.15 -8.09 -22.80
C TYR A 73 17.00 -6.69 -22.25
N LYS A 74 16.10 -6.49 -21.29
CA LYS A 74 16.07 -5.26 -20.52
C LYS A 74 17.34 -5.19 -19.66
N LEU A 75 17.87 -3.98 -19.48
CA LEU A 75 19.04 -3.78 -18.62
C LEU A 75 18.78 -4.27 -17.18
N SER A 76 17.57 -4.02 -16.65
CA SER A 76 17.16 -4.47 -15.34
C SER A 76 17.16 -6.00 -15.19
N GLU A 77 16.77 -6.75 -16.22
CA GLU A 77 16.81 -8.22 -16.22
C GLU A 77 18.27 -8.71 -16.12
N GLN A 78 19.19 -8.11 -16.89
CA GLN A 78 20.62 -8.44 -16.83
C GLN A 78 21.22 -8.09 -15.47
N GLU A 79 20.90 -6.91 -14.93
CA GLU A 79 21.40 -6.47 -13.63
C GLU A 79 20.89 -7.40 -12.51
N CYS A 80 19.60 -7.80 -12.52
CA CYS A 80 19.05 -8.78 -11.59
C CYS A 80 19.72 -10.15 -11.71
N TYR A 81 19.84 -10.69 -12.95
CA TYR A 81 20.48 -11.98 -13.18
C TYR A 81 21.92 -12.03 -12.67
N HIS A 82 22.66 -10.92 -12.78
CA HIS A 82 24.02 -10.79 -12.28
C HIS A 82 24.13 -10.30 -10.82
N TRP A 83 23.03 -10.22 -10.09
CA TRP A 83 22.96 -9.71 -8.70
C TRP A 83 23.56 -8.31 -8.53
N GLN A 84 23.30 -7.45 -9.52
CA GLN A 84 23.73 -6.05 -9.53
C GLN A 84 22.59 -5.13 -9.10
N ASP A 85 22.94 -3.93 -8.63
CA ASP A 85 21.95 -2.89 -8.36
C ASP A 85 21.25 -2.48 -9.66
N THR A 86 19.92 -2.51 -9.67
CA THR A 86 19.11 -2.08 -10.82
C THR A 86 19.15 -0.57 -10.97
N LYS A 87 19.39 -0.07 -12.17
CA LYS A 87 19.46 1.37 -12.51
C LYS A 87 18.19 1.89 -13.16
N GLU A 88 17.43 1.00 -13.75
CA GLU A 88 16.18 1.35 -14.44
C GLU A 88 14.99 0.93 -13.59
N GLU A 89 13.96 1.79 -13.55
CA GLU A 89 12.70 1.51 -12.88
C GLU A 89 11.69 0.99 -13.90
N TYR A 90 11.43 -0.30 -13.85
CA TYR A 90 10.35 -0.96 -14.58
C TYR A 90 9.40 -1.63 -13.59
N GLN A 91 8.25 -2.05 -14.09
CA GLN A 91 7.36 -2.94 -13.37
C GLN A 91 8.16 -4.18 -12.91
N ASP A 92 7.95 -4.61 -11.66
CA ASP A 92 8.57 -5.80 -11.04
C ASP A 92 10.09 -5.74 -10.78
N THR A 93 10.72 -4.57 -10.93
CA THR A 93 12.06 -4.33 -10.38
C THR A 93 12.01 -4.27 -8.84
N PRO A 94 13.14 -4.51 -8.13
CA PRO A 94 13.17 -4.43 -6.68
C PRO A 94 12.58 -3.15 -6.10
N ASN A 95 12.83 -1.98 -6.72
CA ASN A 95 12.31 -0.71 -6.28
C ASN A 95 10.78 -0.61 -6.47
N SER A 96 10.25 -1.06 -7.61
CA SER A 96 8.82 -1.07 -7.87
C SER A 96 8.07 -2.08 -6.99
N LEU A 97 8.67 -3.24 -6.71
CA LEU A 97 8.13 -4.22 -5.75
C LEU A 97 8.04 -3.64 -4.35
N TRP A 98 9.10 -2.97 -3.89
CA TRP A 98 9.09 -2.26 -2.60
C TRP A 98 7.95 -1.25 -2.51
N GLY A 99 7.88 -0.33 -3.49
CA GLY A 99 6.84 0.71 -3.53
C GLY A 99 5.43 0.13 -3.66
N GLY A 100 5.22 -0.87 -4.51
CA GLY A 100 3.92 -1.51 -4.73
C GLY A 100 3.37 -2.20 -3.49
N TYR A 101 4.19 -3.00 -2.81
CA TYR A 101 3.75 -3.64 -1.56
C TYR A 101 3.47 -2.63 -0.44
N TYR A 102 4.32 -1.60 -0.25
CA TYR A 102 4.03 -0.58 0.77
C TYR A 102 2.82 0.29 0.42
N SER A 103 2.53 0.53 -0.86
CA SER A 103 1.30 1.19 -1.30
C SER A 103 0.04 0.38 -0.92
N ALA A 104 0.08 -0.94 -1.12
CA ALA A 104 -1.00 -1.83 -0.72
C ALA A 104 -1.17 -1.87 0.81
N ILE A 105 -0.06 -1.91 1.57
CA ILE A 105 -0.08 -1.82 3.04
C ILE A 105 -0.70 -0.50 3.50
N ALA A 106 -0.37 0.62 2.87
CA ALA A 106 -0.96 1.92 3.19
C ALA A 106 -2.48 1.91 2.99
N ALA A 107 -2.98 1.32 1.89
CA ALA A 107 -4.42 1.17 1.65
C ALA A 107 -5.09 0.28 2.70
N ALA A 108 -4.46 -0.83 3.09
CA ALA A 108 -4.95 -1.70 4.16
C ALA A 108 -5.03 -0.96 5.50
N ASN A 109 -3.98 -0.21 5.87
CA ASN A 109 -3.96 0.59 7.11
C ASN A 109 -5.01 1.70 7.09
N MET A 110 -5.24 2.37 5.96
CA MET A 110 -6.32 3.36 5.84
C MET A 110 -7.71 2.74 6.04
N ALA A 111 -7.94 1.53 5.52
CA ALA A 111 -9.18 0.81 5.74
C ALA A 111 -9.36 0.41 7.21
N LEU A 112 -8.32 -0.15 7.84
CA LEU A 112 -8.33 -0.51 9.26
C LEU A 112 -8.60 0.70 10.16
N ASN A 113 -7.93 1.83 9.92
CA ASN A 113 -8.14 3.07 10.66
C ASN A 113 -9.59 3.57 10.51
N ALA A 114 -10.15 3.55 9.29
CA ALA A 114 -11.52 3.98 9.08
C ALA A 114 -12.56 3.06 9.75
N ILE A 115 -12.28 1.75 9.85
CA ILE A 115 -13.11 0.79 10.59
C ILE A 115 -13.01 1.05 12.09
N GLU A 116 -11.80 1.32 12.61
CA GLU A 116 -11.57 1.65 14.01
C GLU A 116 -12.27 2.96 14.41
N GLU A 117 -12.19 4.00 13.60
CA GLU A 117 -12.91 5.28 13.82
C GLU A 117 -14.44 5.11 13.89
N LYS A 118 -14.97 4.08 13.23
CA LYS A 118 -16.39 3.69 13.34
C LYS A 118 -16.69 2.84 14.59
N GLY A 119 -15.70 2.50 15.39
CA GLY A 119 -15.84 1.68 16.60
C GLY A 119 -15.85 0.18 16.34
N ASN A 120 -15.23 -0.28 15.26
CA ASN A 120 -15.11 -1.70 14.87
C ASN A 120 -16.47 -2.42 14.84
N PRO A 121 -17.46 -1.96 14.04
CA PRO A 121 -18.77 -2.61 14.01
C PRO A 121 -18.67 -4.00 13.37
N ALA A 122 -19.37 -4.98 13.91
CA ALA A 122 -19.36 -6.37 13.42
C ALA A 122 -19.80 -6.49 11.93
N SER A 123 -20.53 -5.51 11.41
CA SER A 123 -20.89 -5.46 9.97
C SER A 123 -19.68 -5.25 9.06
N LEU A 124 -18.55 -4.77 9.58
CA LEU A 124 -17.29 -4.56 8.86
C LEU A 124 -16.20 -5.59 9.21
N ASP A 125 -16.52 -6.61 10.01
CA ASP A 125 -15.57 -7.68 10.34
C ASP A 125 -14.95 -8.34 9.08
N PRO A 126 -15.70 -8.65 8.01
CA PRO A 126 -15.10 -9.21 6.81
C PRO A 126 -14.09 -8.26 6.13
N GLN A 127 -14.39 -6.98 6.05
CA GLN A 127 -13.49 -5.97 5.48
C GLN A 127 -12.25 -5.76 6.36
N ARG A 128 -12.43 -5.82 7.68
CA ARG A 128 -11.32 -5.78 8.64
C ARG A 128 -10.42 -7.00 8.48
N GLY A 129 -11.01 -8.20 8.34
CA GLY A 129 -10.27 -9.43 8.09
C GLY A 129 -9.49 -9.37 6.78
N GLU A 130 -10.11 -8.93 5.70
CA GLU A 130 -9.47 -8.74 4.40
C GLU A 130 -8.28 -7.77 4.48
N ALA A 131 -8.44 -6.62 5.14
CA ALA A 131 -7.36 -5.64 5.33
C ALA A 131 -6.17 -6.21 6.11
N LEU A 132 -6.43 -6.97 7.18
CA LEU A 132 -5.38 -7.61 7.98
C LEU A 132 -4.61 -8.65 7.16
N VAL A 133 -5.31 -9.50 6.40
CA VAL A 133 -4.69 -10.52 5.55
C VAL A 133 -3.87 -9.88 4.42
N CYS A 134 -4.39 -8.83 3.76
CA CYS A 134 -3.64 -8.10 2.73
C CYS A 134 -2.37 -7.46 3.31
N ARG A 135 -2.45 -6.82 4.48
CA ARG A 135 -1.30 -6.23 5.17
C ARG A 135 -0.24 -7.27 5.52
N ALA A 136 -0.66 -8.40 6.07
CA ALA A 136 0.21 -9.51 6.42
C ALA A 136 0.90 -10.09 5.20
N TYR A 137 0.15 -10.37 4.12
CA TYR A 137 0.69 -10.88 2.86
C TYR A 137 1.75 -9.96 2.28
N CYS A 138 1.46 -8.66 2.19
CA CYS A 138 2.42 -7.70 1.63
C CYS A 138 3.72 -7.63 2.46
N HIS A 139 3.64 -7.63 3.79
CA HIS A 139 4.83 -7.66 4.64
C HIS A 139 5.59 -8.99 4.53
N PHE A 140 4.88 -10.11 4.40
CA PHE A 140 5.50 -11.41 4.16
C PHE A 140 6.27 -11.42 2.85
N MET A 141 5.70 -10.89 1.76
CA MET A 141 6.37 -10.77 0.48
C MET A 141 7.61 -9.87 0.56
N LEU A 142 7.49 -8.70 1.20
CA LEU A 142 8.63 -7.80 1.44
C LEU A 142 9.75 -8.49 2.23
N ALA A 143 9.41 -9.26 3.27
CA ALA A 143 10.40 -9.98 4.06
C ALA A 143 11.12 -11.05 3.23
N ASN A 144 10.40 -11.78 2.37
CA ASN A 144 11.01 -12.80 1.50
C ASN A 144 11.90 -12.22 0.40
N ILE A 145 11.60 -10.99 -0.08
CA ILE A 145 12.37 -10.36 -1.15
C ILE A 145 13.62 -9.62 -0.58
N PHE A 146 13.46 -8.93 0.57
CA PHE A 146 14.44 -7.94 1.04
C PHE A 146 15.14 -8.31 2.34
N CYS A 147 14.85 -9.47 2.94
CA CYS A 147 15.51 -9.95 4.14
C CYS A 147 16.23 -11.28 3.88
N ASN A 148 17.05 -11.68 4.84
CA ASN A 148 17.62 -13.04 4.84
C ASN A 148 16.50 -14.08 4.97
N ALA A 149 16.78 -15.31 4.53
CA ALA A 149 15.88 -16.44 4.80
C ALA A 149 15.67 -16.60 6.31
N TYR A 150 14.42 -16.93 6.69
CA TYR A 150 14.08 -17.14 8.10
C TYR A 150 14.80 -18.39 8.64
N ASP A 151 15.64 -18.21 9.64
CA ASP A 151 16.41 -19.27 10.28
C ASP A 151 16.53 -19.05 11.81
N THR A 152 17.39 -19.79 12.45
CA THR A 152 17.66 -19.67 13.90
C THR A 152 18.27 -18.32 14.32
N HIS A 153 18.71 -17.48 13.36
CA HIS A 153 19.26 -16.15 13.58
C HIS A 153 18.25 -15.04 13.29
N ALA A 154 17.00 -15.36 13.02
CA ALA A 154 15.94 -14.39 12.67
C ALA A 154 15.77 -13.28 13.73
N SER A 155 16.02 -13.58 15.01
CA SER A 155 15.99 -12.59 16.11
C SER A 155 17.15 -11.59 16.09
N GLN A 156 18.21 -11.85 15.30
CA GLN A 156 19.36 -10.99 15.14
C GLN A 156 19.43 -10.36 13.73
N SER A 157 18.67 -10.90 12.79
CA SER A 157 18.57 -10.41 11.41
C SER A 157 17.58 -9.24 11.32
N LEU A 158 17.92 -8.23 10.51
CA LEU A 158 17.04 -7.10 10.28
C LEU A 158 15.86 -7.52 9.38
N GLY A 159 14.66 -7.20 9.84
CA GLY A 159 13.43 -7.31 9.07
C GLY A 159 13.15 -6.08 8.19
N VAL A 160 12.01 -6.03 7.53
CA VAL A 160 11.46 -4.82 6.91
C VAL A 160 10.68 -4.01 7.96
N PRO A 161 10.51 -2.67 7.79
CA PRO A 161 9.59 -1.90 8.63
C PRO A 161 8.18 -2.49 8.55
N TYR A 162 7.58 -2.86 9.69
CA TYR A 162 6.21 -3.35 9.73
C TYR A 162 5.25 -2.21 10.05
N MET A 163 4.52 -1.76 9.02
CA MET A 163 3.65 -0.59 9.08
C MET A 163 2.25 -0.96 9.53
N GLU A 164 1.81 -0.41 10.68
CA GLU A 164 0.50 -0.69 11.28
C GLU A 164 -0.41 0.54 11.31
N GLU A 165 0.16 1.72 11.07
CA GLU A 165 -0.55 2.99 11.18
C GLU A 165 -0.58 3.74 9.84
N VAL A 166 -1.54 4.66 9.72
CA VAL A 166 -1.61 5.58 8.58
C VAL A 166 -0.53 6.64 8.69
N GLU A 167 0.26 6.82 7.64
CA GLU A 167 1.27 7.88 7.59
C GLU A 167 0.61 9.27 7.54
N THR A 168 0.99 10.12 8.46
CA THR A 168 0.51 11.52 8.57
C THR A 168 1.58 12.55 8.25
N THR A 169 2.84 12.12 8.10
CA THR A 169 4.00 13.00 7.84
C THR A 169 4.65 12.66 6.51
N VAL A 170 5.23 13.66 5.86
CA VAL A 170 5.97 13.46 4.61
C VAL A 170 7.36 12.90 4.93
N SER A 171 7.71 11.79 4.29
CA SER A 171 9.01 11.09 4.42
C SER A 171 9.40 10.76 5.87
N PRO A 172 8.57 10.05 6.62
CA PRO A 172 8.91 9.61 7.96
C PRO A 172 10.09 8.64 7.92
N ARG A 173 10.86 8.60 9.01
CA ARG A 173 11.92 7.60 9.17
C ARG A 173 11.40 6.44 9.98
N TYR A 174 11.53 5.24 9.44
CA TYR A 174 11.13 4.02 10.11
C TYR A 174 12.36 3.23 10.58
N GLU A 175 12.27 2.72 11.79
CA GLU A 175 13.25 1.76 12.28
C GLU A 175 12.88 0.36 11.81
N ARG A 176 13.91 -0.42 11.47
CA ARG A 176 13.74 -1.84 11.14
C ARG A 176 13.79 -2.65 12.43
N GLY A 177 12.75 -3.41 12.70
CA GLY A 177 12.77 -4.45 13.72
C GLY A 177 13.54 -5.69 13.25
N THR A 178 13.47 -6.75 14.04
CA THR A 178 14.05 -8.04 13.67
C THR A 178 13.16 -8.78 12.67
N LEU A 179 13.75 -9.71 11.92
CA LEU A 179 13.00 -10.57 11.01
C LEU A 179 11.98 -11.43 11.78
N GLU A 180 12.34 -11.91 12.97
CA GLU A 180 11.42 -12.65 13.85
C GLU A 180 10.19 -11.82 14.24
N GLU A 181 10.37 -10.52 14.55
CA GLU A 181 9.25 -9.61 14.84
C GLU A 181 8.34 -9.42 13.63
N VAL A 182 8.89 -9.30 12.42
CA VAL A 182 8.09 -9.20 11.21
C VAL A 182 7.22 -10.45 11.04
N TYR A 183 7.79 -11.64 11.13
CA TYR A 183 7.04 -12.90 10.99
C TYR A 183 5.97 -13.07 12.08
N ARG A 184 6.28 -12.70 13.32
CA ARG A 184 5.31 -12.73 14.43
C ARG A 184 4.12 -11.77 14.20
N LYS A 185 4.38 -10.59 13.64
CA LYS A 185 3.32 -9.64 13.29
C LYS A 185 2.50 -10.12 12.09
N VAL A 186 3.14 -10.72 11.08
CA VAL A 186 2.47 -11.38 9.97
C VAL A 186 1.53 -12.47 10.47
N GLU A 187 2.03 -13.37 11.34
CA GLU A 187 1.24 -14.45 11.93
C GLU A 187 0.03 -13.91 12.71
N ARG A 188 0.23 -12.89 13.55
CA ARG A 188 -0.85 -12.25 14.29
C ARG A 188 -1.94 -11.71 13.37
N ASP A 189 -1.56 -10.93 12.35
CA ASP A 189 -2.52 -10.32 11.43
C ASP A 189 -3.26 -11.38 10.60
N LEU A 190 -2.58 -12.48 10.22
CA LEU A 190 -3.21 -13.60 9.52
C LEU A 190 -4.21 -14.33 10.42
N LEU A 191 -3.84 -14.69 11.65
CA LEU A 191 -4.71 -15.41 12.58
C LEU A 191 -5.95 -14.58 12.93
N GLU A 192 -5.77 -13.28 13.20
CA GLU A 192 -6.90 -12.39 13.47
C GLU A 192 -7.76 -12.20 12.22
N GLY A 193 -7.14 -11.99 11.06
CA GLY A 193 -7.86 -11.67 9.82
C GLY A 193 -8.65 -12.85 9.26
N ILE A 194 -8.09 -14.07 9.26
CA ILE A 194 -8.75 -15.26 8.70
C ILE A 194 -10.06 -15.57 9.44
N ASP A 195 -10.10 -15.38 10.75
CA ASP A 195 -11.31 -15.65 11.54
C ASP A 195 -12.45 -14.64 11.26
N LEU A 196 -12.12 -13.48 10.68
CA LEU A 196 -13.07 -12.40 10.37
C LEU A 196 -13.59 -12.45 8.93
N ILE A 197 -12.85 -13.09 8.02
CA ILE A 197 -13.25 -13.17 6.60
C ILE A 197 -14.51 -14.00 6.44
N SER A 198 -15.46 -13.49 5.66
CA SER A 198 -16.69 -14.21 5.29
C SER A 198 -17.02 -13.96 3.83
N ASP A 199 -17.11 -15.02 3.04
CA ASP A 199 -17.51 -14.95 1.63
C ASP A 199 -18.94 -14.42 1.44
N ASP A 200 -19.80 -14.57 2.44
CA ASP A 200 -21.19 -14.12 2.41
C ASP A 200 -21.31 -12.59 2.28
N SER A 201 -20.26 -11.85 2.62
CA SER A 201 -20.21 -10.39 2.55
C SER A 201 -19.92 -9.86 1.15
N TYR A 202 -19.48 -10.72 0.24
CA TYR A 202 -19.15 -10.36 -1.13
C TYR A 202 -20.14 -10.97 -2.09
N SER A 203 -20.91 -10.13 -2.79
CA SER A 203 -21.88 -10.58 -3.79
C SER A 203 -21.25 -11.21 -5.02
N VAL A 204 -19.94 -11.04 -5.21
CA VAL A 204 -19.15 -11.59 -6.31
C VAL A 204 -17.78 -11.96 -5.77
N CYS A 205 -17.41 -13.23 -5.81
CA CYS A 205 -16.06 -13.66 -5.50
C CYS A 205 -15.11 -13.16 -6.58
N LEU A 206 -14.15 -12.29 -6.23
CA LEU A 206 -13.16 -11.74 -7.17
C LEU A 206 -12.33 -12.83 -7.87
N LEU A 207 -12.18 -14.00 -7.24
CA LEU A 207 -11.48 -15.16 -7.79
C LEU A 207 -12.27 -15.89 -8.90
N TYR A 208 -13.60 -15.69 -8.98
CA TYR A 208 -14.49 -16.35 -9.95
C TYR A 208 -15.07 -15.44 -11.02
N THR A 209 -14.66 -14.18 -11.07
CA THR A 209 -15.14 -13.22 -12.09
C THR A 209 -14.43 -13.35 -13.43
N SER A 210 -13.35 -14.10 -13.51
CA SER A 210 -12.75 -14.47 -14.80
C SER A 210 -13.46 -15.71 -15.31
N PRO A 211 -14.19 -15.64 -16.46
CA PRO A 211 -14.79 -16.84 -17.03
C PRO A 211 -13.68 -17.87 -17.27
N SER A 212 -13.89 -19.06 -16.74
CA SER A 212 -12.97 -20.17 -17.00
C SER A 212 -12.93 -20.43 -18.51
N PRO A 213 -11.75 -20.63 -19.09
CA PRO A 213 -11.66 -21.00 -20.51
C PRO A 213 -12.31 -22.34 -20.84
N ARG A 214 -12.98 -22.97 -19.89
CA ARG A 214 -13.63 -24.29 -19.98
C ARG A 214 -15.15 -24.23 -19.89
N ASP A 215 -15.73 -23.06 -19.69
CA ASP A 215 -17.16 -22.78 -19.78
C ASP A 215 -17.50 -22.16 -21.19
#